data_f0a081f993d5e7628f62f9800e5e0916
#
_entry.id   f0a081f993d5e7628f62f9800e5e0916
#
_cell.length_a   1.000
_cell.length_b   1.000
_cell.length_c   1.000
_cell.angle_alpha   90.00
_cell.angle_beta   90.00
_cell.angle_gamma   90.00
#
_symmetry.space_group_name_H-M   'P 1'
#
loop_
_entity.id
_entity.type
_entity.pdbx_description
1 polymer ?
#
loop_
_entity_poly.entity_id
_entity_poly.type
_entity_poly.pdbx_seq_one_letter_code
_entity_poly.pdbx_strand_id
1 'polypeptide(L)'
;SGFIITPASGLVQFTVERDGILSDFERIGGVVLANACGPCIGQWARHSNDPERKNTIITSFNRNFAKRNDGNPNTHAFVASPEIVTALAIAGSITFNPLTDTLINEDGVAMMLDEPKGLELPTKGFAVEDAGYIEPAVDGSAVNVIVAADSKRLQLLAPFKAWEGTDLKGLKLLIKAKGKCTTDHISMAGPWLKFRGHLDNISNNMLIGALNYFNEKTDAVKNQLTGAYESVPKVQRDYRAAGIGSIVVGDENYGEGSSR
;
A
#
# COMPACT_ATOMS: atom_id res chain seq x y z
N SER A 1 17.31 -15.17 6.81
CA SER A 1 16.09 -14.35 6.81
C SER A 1 16.36 -13.05 6.06
N GLY A 2 15.43 -12.55 5.27
CA GLY A 2 15.58 -11.23 4.65
C GLY A 2 15.37 -10.15 5.70
N PHE A 3 16.31 -9.20 5.81
CA PHE A 3 16.17 -8.01 6.62
C PHE A 3 16.02 -6.81 5.68
N ILE A 4 14.89 -6.10 5.77
CA ILE A 4 14.53 -5.04 4.83
C ILE A 4 14.28 -3.76 5.60
N ILE A 5 14.87 -2.67 5.14
CA ILE A 5 14.78 -1.34 5.71
C ILE A 5 14.10 -0.40 4.73
N THR A 6 13.06 0.30 5.18
CA THR A 6 12.40 1.37 4.43
C THR A 6 12.42 2.62 5.29
N PRO A 7 13.18 3.67 4.93
CA PRO A 7 13.33 4.87 5.77
C PRO A 7 12.05 5.70 5.92
N ALA A 8 11.06 5.48 5.08
CA ALA A 8 9.73 6.09 5.08
C ALA A 8 9.63 7.53 4.52
N SER A 9 10.71 8.31 4.52
CA SER A 9 10.75 9.63 3.86
C SER A 9 12.19 9.99 3.47
N GLY A 10 12.34 10.91 2.52
CA GLY A 10 13.66 11.46 2.15
C GLY A 10 14.35 12.11 3.34
N LEU A 11 13.61 12.86 4.17
CA LEU A 11 14.16 13.49 5.37
C LEU A 11 14.79 12.48 6.34
N VAL A 12 14.08 11.37 6.62
CA VAL A 12 14.61 10.31 7.47
C VAL A 12 15.79 9.62 6.78
N GLN A 13 15.68 9.30 5.49
CA GLN A 13 16.74 8.64 4.73
C GLN A 13 18.04 9.43 4.79
N PHE A 14 18.03 10.72 4.41
CA PHE A 14 19.23 11.56 4.44
C PHE A 14 19.82 11.71 5.83
N THR A 15 18.95 11.76 6.86
CA THR A 15 19.40 11.85 8.25
C THR A 15 20.15 10.61 8.69
N VAL A 16 19.57 9.42 8.48
CA VAL A 16 20.19 8.14 8.90
C VAL A 16 21.40 7.77 8.02
N GLU A 17 21.43 8.21 6.76
CA GLU A 17 22.57 8.08 5.86
C GLU A 17 23.74 8.94 6.33
N ARG A 18 23.50 10.25 6.61
CA ARG A 18 24.51 11.15 7.21
C ARG A 18 25.09 10.60 8.50
N ASP A 19 24.27 9.97 9.32
CA ASP A 19 24.67 9.43 10.63
C ASP A 19 25.27 8.01 10.53
N GLY A 20 25.41 7.45 9.32
CA GLY A 20 26.05 6.15 9.06
C GLY A 20 25.18 4.93 9.35
N ILE A 21 23.94 5.13 9.79
CA ILE A 21 23.04 4.03 10.24
C ILE A 21 22.67 3.10 9.08
N LEU A 22 22.49 3.63 7.86
CA LEU A 22 22.17 2.78 6.71
C LEU A 22 23.32 1.83 6.36
N SER A 23 24.57 2.30 6.43
CA SER A 23 25.75 1.46 6.20
C SER A 23 25.91 0.38 7.27
N ASP A 24 25.53 0.65 8.51
CA ASP A 24 25.52 -0.34 9.57
C ASP A 24 24.48 -1.45 9.30
N PHE A 25 23.28 -1.09 8.85
CA PHE A 25 22.27 -2.05 8.45
C PHE A 25 22.72 -2.92 7.25
N GLU A 26 23.31 -2.31 6.24
CA GLU A 26 23.84 -3.04 5.08
C GLU A 26 24.94 -4.01 5.47
N ARG A 27 25.84 -3.62 6.40
CA ARG A 27 26.92 -4.46 6.89
C ARG A 27 26.41 -5.73 7.58
N ILE A 28 25.27 -5.69 8.25
CA ILE A 28 24.63 -6.86 8.85
C ILE A 28 23.68 -7.60 7.90
N GLY A 29 23.72 -7.29 6.59
CA GLY A 29 22.93 -7.96 5.57
C GLY A 29 21.53 -7.39 5.34
N GLY A 30 21.27 -6.18 5.82
CA GLY A 30 20.05 -5.44 5.54
C GLY A 30 20.01 -4.92 4.10
N VAL A 31 18.82 -4.86 3.53
CA VAL A 31 18.57 -4.28 2.19
C VAL A 31 17.74 -3.04 2.35
N VAL A 32 18.28 -1.90 1.93
CA VAL A 32 17.57 -0.62 1.95
C VAL A 32 16.72 -0.50 0.70
N LEU A 33 15.43 -0.30 0.86
CA LEU A 33 14.48 -0.10 -0.23
C LEU A 33 14.16 1.40 -0.40
N ALA A 34 13.64 1.73 -1.57
CA ALA A 34 13.09 3.05 -1.84
C ALA A 34 11.95 3.40 -0.87
N ASN A 35 11.75 4.71 -0.64
CA ASN A 35 10.67 5.24 0.21
C ASN A 35 9.30 5.03 -0.45
N ALA A 36 8.77 3.83 -0.36
CA ALA A 36 7.51 3.42 -0.95
C ALA A 36 6.78 2.43 -0.05
N CYS A 37 5.49 2.28 -0.31
CA CYS A 37 4.60 1.44 0.50
C CYS A 37 4.75 -0.08 0.28
N GLY A 38 5.65 -0.57 -0.53
CA GLY A 38 5.90 -1.97 -0.92
C GLY A 38 5.34 -3.06 0.01
N PRO A 39 6.17 -3.65 0.91
CA PRO A 39 5.71 -4.72 1.81
C PRO A 39 4.55 -4.31 2.73
N CYS A 40 4.48 -3.04 3.13
CA CYS A 40 3.45 -2.51 4.01
C CYS A 40 2.02 -2.67 3.46
N ILE A 41 1.84 -2.72 2.15
CA ILE A 41 0.52 -2.84 1.49
C ILE A 41 0.34 -4.13 0.70
N GLY A 42 1.15 -5.15 0.95
CA GLY A 42 1.04 -6.45 0.28
C GLY A 42 1.71 -6.54 -1.08
N GLN A 43 2.63 -5.65 -1.40
CA GLN A 43 3.43 -5.69 -2.64
C GLN A 43 4.77 -6.41 -2.46
N TRP A 44 4.85 -7.35 -1.55
CA TRP A 44 6.06 -8.13 -1.34
C TRP A 44 5.95 -9.48 -2.04
N ALA A 45 6.61 -9.58 -3.20
CA ALA A 45 6.71 -10.84 -3.92
C ALA A 45 7.75 -11.75 -3.24
N ARG A 46 7.34 -12.45 -2.19
CA ARG A 46 8.13 -13.51 -1.56
C ARG A 46 7.84 -14.82 -2.27
N HIS A 47 8.84 -15.31 -3.00
CA HIS A 47 8.73 -16.61 -3.63
C HIS A 47 9.10 -17.70 -2.62
N SER A 48 8.16 -18.55 -2.26
CA SER A 48 8.39 -19.76 -1.49
C SER A 48 8.23 -20.98 -2.40
N ASN A 49 9.16 -21.92 -2.30
CA ASN A 49 9.01 -23.22 -2.98
C ASN A 49 7.90 -24.07 -2.37
N ASP A 50 7.44 -23.70 -1.19
CA ASP A 50 6.33 -24.32 -0.45
C ASP A 50 5.41 -23.23 0.10
N PRO A 51 4.33 -22.87 -0.61
CA PRO A 51 3.37 -21.87 -0.17
C PRO A 51 2.56 -22.29 1.06
N GLU A 52 2.47 -23.57 1.35
CA GLU A 52 1.75 -24.10 2.53
C GLU A 52 2.59 -24.05 3.80
N ARG A 53 3.89 -23.83 3.69
CA ARG A 53 4.79 -23.71 4.83
C ARG A 53 4.43 -22.48 5.67
N LYS A 54 4.11 -22.69 6.94
CA LYS A 54 3.95 -21.61 7.91
C LYS A 54 5.29 -20.90 8.11
N ASN A 55 5.25 -19.60 8.06
CA ASN A 55 6.40 -18.74 8.27
C ASN A 55 6.02 -17.46 9.02
N THR A 56 7.00 -16.67 9.44
CA THR A 56 6.79 -15.49 10.25
C THR A 56 7.44 -14.28 9.61
N ILE A 57 6.75 -13.16 9.65
CA ILE A 57 7.27 -11.82 9.39
C ILE A 57 7.07 -10.99 10.65
N ILE A 58 8.09 -10.20 11.02
CA ILE A 58 7.98 -9.17 12.04
C ILE A 58 8.32 -7.81 11.40
N THR A 59 7.51 -6.80 11.67
CA THR A 59 7.66 -5.47 11.05
C THR A 59 7.41 -4.36 12.08
N SER A 60 7.91 -3.17 11.80
CA SER A 60 7.53 -1.94 12.52
C SER A 60 6.42 -1.16 11.82
N PHE A 61 5.67 -1.79 10.92
CA PHE A 61 4.53 -1.20 10.23
C PHE A 61 3.29 -1.11 11.13
N ASN A 62 2.29 -0.40 10.69
CA ASN A 62 1.12 -0.08 11.51
C ASN A 62 0.01 -1.13 11.53
N ARG A 63 0.10 -2.24 10.80
CA ARG A 63 -0.97 -3.26 10.68
C ARG A 63 -0.40 -4.66 10.42
N ASN A 64 -1.05 -5.67 11.00
CA ASN A 64 -0.64 -7.07 10.94
C ASN A 64 -1.82 -8.04 10.77
N PHE A 65 -2.61 -7.93 9.76
CA PHE A 65 -3.66 -8.89 9.46
C PHE A 65 -3.22 -9.91 8.40
N ALA A 66 -3.94 -11.03 8.32
CA ALA A 66 -3.62 -12.11 7.38
C ALA A 66 -3.47 -11.61 5.94
N LYS A 67 -2.48 -12.12 5.23
CA LYS A 67 -2.14 -11.75 3.84
C LYS A 67 -1.64 -10.31 3.66
N ARG A 68 -1.45 -9.54 4.72
CA ARG A 68 -1.14 -8.09 4.61
C ARG A 68 0.16 -7.81 3.88
N ASN A 69 1.22 -8.60 4.11
CA ASN A 69 2.55 -8.29 3.62
C ASN A 69 2.87 -8.91 2.26
N ASP A 70 2.58 -10.20 2.08
CA ASP A 70 2.98 -10.99 0.90
C ASP A 70 1.81 -11.75 0.22
N GLY A 71 0.58 -11.53 0.68
CA GLY A 71 -0.60 -12.20 0.15
C GLY A 71 -0.79 -13.66 0.61
N ASN A 72 0.16 -14.24 1.34
CA ASN A 72 0.10 -15.63 1.79
C ASN A 72 -0.59 -15.74 3.16
N PRO A 73 -1.68 -16.54 3.30
CA PRO A 73 -2.35 -16.74 4.58
C PRO A 73 -1.50 -17.50 5.62
N ASN A 74 -0.48 -18.25 5.18
CA ASN A 74 0.43 -18.99 6.04
C ASN A 74 1.60 -18.15 6.56
N THR A 75 1.68 -16.87 6.20
CA THR A 75 2.62 -15.91 6.76
C THR A 75 2.00 -15.24 7.97
N HIS A 76 2.50 -15.60 9.16
CA HIS A 76 2.10 -14.98 10.42
C HIS A 76 2.84 -13.65 10.58
N ALA A 77 2.10 -12.55 10.62
CA ALA A 77 2.67 -11.21 10.73
C ALA A 77 2.57 -10.67 12.17
N PHE A 78 3.66 -10.13 12.66
CA PHE A 78 3.75 -9.46 13.97
C PHE A 78 4.22 -8.02 13.79
N VAL A 79 3.81 -7.16 14.70
CA VAL A 79 4.23 -5.75 14.75
C VAL A 79 4.97 -5.50 16.07
N ALA A 80 6.13 -4.87 15.98
CA ALA A 80 6.92 -4.44 17.11
C ALA A 80 7.58 -3.09 16.80
N SER A 81 8.28 -2.50 17.79
CA SER A 81 9.07 -1.30 17.55
C SER A 81 10.24 -1.56 16.60
N PRO A 82 10.80 -0.53 15.94
CA PRO A 82 11.97 -0.68 15.07
C PRO A 82 13.16 -1.33 15.79
N GLU A 83 13.36 -1.01 17.06
CA GLU A 83 14.45 -1.56 17.89
C GLU A 83 14.29 -3.05 18.08
N ILE A 84 13.10 -3.50 18.45
CA ILE A 84 12.80 -4.93 18.62
C ILE A 84 12.91 -5.67 17.28
N VAL A 85 12.39 -5.10 16.19
CA VAL A 85 12.52 -5.71 14.86
C VAL A 85 13.99 -5.87 14.49
N THR A 86 14.83 -4.87 14.76
CA THR A 86 16.27 -4.90 14.51
C THR A 86 16.95 -5.97 15.36
N ALA A 87 16.67 -6.03 16.66
CA ALA A 87 17.24 -7.02 17.57
C ALA A 87 16.93 -8.46 17.13
N LEU A 88 15.66 -8.71 16.77
CA LEU A 88 15.22 -10.02 16.29
C LEU A 88 15.80 -10.38 14.91
N ALA A 89 16.04 -9.38 14.04
CA ALA A 89 16.69 -9.58 12.75
C ALA A 89 18.16 -9.99 12.92
N ILE A 90 18.88 -9.33 13.80
CA ILE A 90 20.29 -9.66 14.16
C ILE A 90 20.36 -11.07 14.77
N ALA A 91 19.48 -11.38 15.71
CA ALA A 91 19.43 -12.69 16.35
C ALA A 91 18.98 -13.82 15.40
N GLY A 92 18.26 -13.50 14.32
CA GLY A 92 17.68 -14.48 13.41
C GLY A 92 16.57 -15.34 14.03
N SER A 93 16.05 -14.96 15.19
CA SER A 93 15.04 -15.69 15.95
C SER A 93 14.02 -14.76 16.58
N ILE A 94 12.74 -15.10 16.46
CA ILE A 94 11.63 -14.38 17.10
C ILE A 94 11.46 -14.70 18.58
N THR A 95 12.19 -15.70 19.09
CA THR A 95 12.18 -16.07 20.52
C THR A 95 13.28 -15.39 21.31
N PHE A 96 14.16 -14.63 20.64
CA PHE A 96 15.22 -13.87 21.28
C PHE A 96 14.65 -12.74 22.13
N ASN A 97 15.08 -12.67 23.38
CA ASN A 97 14.73 -11.57 24.28
C ASN A 97 15.94 -10.62 24.44
N PRO A 98 15.91 -9.43 23.81
CA PRO A 98 17.06 -8.52 23.85
C PRO A 98 17.41 -8.00 25.24
N LEU A 99 16.53 -8.15 26.23
CA LEU A 99 16.79 -7.72 27.62
C LEU A 99 17.53 -8.78 28.45
N THR A 100 17.56 -10.04 28.02
CA THR A 100 18.12 -11.13 28.82
C THR A 100 19.08 -12.04 28.05
N ASP A 101 18.94 -12.10 26.75
CA ASP A 101 19.66 -13.04 25.92
C ASP A 101 20.93 -12.37 25.35
N THR A 102 21.93 -13.19 25.07
CA THR A 102 23.21 -12.75 24.50
C THR A 102 23.35 -13.18 23.05
N LEU A 103 24.07 -12.40 22.28
CA LEU A 103 24.54 -12.71 20.94
C LEU A 103 26.06 -12.98 20.98
N ILE A 104 26.56 -13.74 20.01
CA ILE A 104 27.98 -13.95 19.82
C ILE A 104 28.47 -12.98 18.75
N ASN A 105 29.43 -12.13 19.09
CA ASN A 105 30.03 -11.20 18.12
C ASN A 105 31.05 -11.91 17.20
N GLU A 106 31.64 -11.16 16.27
CA GLU A 106 32.63 -11.67 15.31
C GLU A 106 33.89 -12.25 15.99
N ASP A 107 34.24 -11.79 17.20
CA ASP A 107 35.35 -12.27 17.99
C ASP A 107 34.99 -13.51 18.82
N GLY A 108 33.77 -14.03 18.71
CA GLY A 108 33.30 -15.19 19.48
C GLY A 108 32.93 -14.85 20.93
N VAL A 109 32.77 -13.58 21.26
CA VAL A 109 32.45 -13.12 22.63
C VAL A 109 30.93 -12.94 22.76
N ALA A 110 30.37 -13.47 23.86
CA ALA A 110 28.98 -13.27 24.19
C ALA A 110 28.74 -11.81 24.66
N MET A 111 27.78 -11.14 24.06
CA MET A 111 27.39 -9.77 24.38
C MET A 111 25.89 -9.61 24.41
N MET A 112 25.38 -8.70 25.21
CA MET A 112 23.99 -8.22 25.16
C MET A 112 23.93 -6.99 24.26
N LEU A 113 22.78 -6.80 23.64
CA LEU A 113 22.48 -5.53 22.98
C LEU A 113 22.23 -4.46 24.04
N ASP A 114 22.77 -3.28 23.83
CA ASP A 114 22.50 -2.13 24.69
C ASP A 114 21.02 -1.72 24.58
N GLU A 115 20.43 -1.30 25.69
CA GLU A 115 19.09 -0.74 25.71
C GLU A 115 19.07 0.58 24.92
N PRO A 116 18.16 0.72 23.93
CA PRO A 116 18.10 1.94 23.13
C PRO A 116 17.70 3.13 23.98
N LYS A 117 18.44 4.22 23.87
CA LYS A 117 18.07 5.51 24.46
C LYS A 117 17.15 6.25 23.51
N GLY A 118 15.87 6.38 23.90
CA GLY A 118 14.92 7.15 23.16
C GLY A 118 15.35 8.62 23.06
N LEU A 119 15.40 9.15 21.84
CA LEU A 119 15.65 10.56 21.57
C LEU A 119 14.43 11.13 20.84
N GLU A 120 13.98 12.31 21.24
CA GLU A 120 12.85 12.98 20.56
C GLU A 120 13.22 13.42 19.15
N LEU A 121 14.47 13.84 18.97
CA LEU A 121 15.03 14.33 17.70
C LEU A 121 16.43 13.76 17.48
N PRO A 122 16.89 13.64 16.23
CA PRO A 122 18.28 13.33 15.94
C PRO A 122 19.23 14.34 16.60
N THR A 123 20.30 13.88 17.23
CA THR A 123 21.23 14.73 17.99
C THR A 123 21.87 15.86 17.19
N LYS A 124 22.03 15.66 15.87
CA LYS A 124 22.56 16.66 14.93
C LYS A 124 21.43 17.35 14.11
N GLY A 125 20.17 17.21 14.53
CA GLY A 125 19.02 17.63 13.74
C GLY A 125 18.81 16.77 12.49
N PHE A 126 17.81 17.13 11.70
CA PHE A 126 17.54 16.44 10.43
C PHE A 126 18.51 16.91 9.34
N ALA A 127 18.91 16.02 8.45
CA ALA A 127 19.57 16.35 7.20
C ALA A 127 18.51 16.64 6.14
N VAL A 128 18.65 17.78 5.46
CA VAL A 128 17.78 18.17 4.35
C VAL A 128 18.63 18.25 3.10
N GLU A 129 18.41 17.34 2.17
CA GLU A 129 18.94 17.44 0.81
C GLU A 129 17.78 17.45 -0.17
N ASP A 130 17.75 18.43 -1.06
CA ASP A 130 16.74 18.55 -2.11
C ASP A 130 17.18 17.82 -3.40
N ALA A 131 17.77 16.65 -3.23
CA ALA A 131 18.30 15.86 -4.35
C ALA A 131 17.19 15.15 -5.16
N GLY A 132 15.93 15.25 -4.75
CA GLY A 132 14.80 14.55 -5.36
C GLY A 132 13.95 15.38 -6.31
N TYR A 133 14.13 16.70 -6.35
CA TYR A 133 13.37 17.55 -7.25
C TYR A 133 14.02 17.57 -8.65
N ILE A 134 13.23 17.21 -9.63
CA ILE A 134 13.61 17.31 -11.06
C ILE A 134 12.68 18.34 -11.69
N GLU A 135 13.27 19.45 -12.16
CA GLU A 135 12.49 20.47 -12.84
C GLU A 135 11.85 19.91 -14.11
N PRO A 136 10.55 20.19 -14.36
CA PRO A 136 9.95 19.85 -15.64
C PRO A 136 10.63 20.62 -16.77
N ALA A 137 10.64 20.05 -17.96
CA ALA A 137 11.11 20.76 -19.13
C ALA A 137 10.33 22.08 -19.33
N VAL A 138 11.01 23.15 -19.67
CA VAL A 138 10.39 24.46 -19.95
C VAL A 138 9.37 24.34 -21.09
N ASP A 139 9.67 23.53 -22.10
CA ASP A 139 8.77 23.17 -23.18
C ASP A 139 8.70 21.66 -23.30
N GLY A 140 7.56 21.08 -22.93
CA GLY A 140 7.26 19.66 -23.06
C GLY A 140 6.47 19.29 -24.32
N SER A 141 6.20 20.22 -25.22
CA SER A 141 5.33 20.00 -26.38
C SER A 141 5.80 18.91 -27.34
N ALA A 142 7.11 18.64 -27.39
CA ALA A 142 7.70 17.58 -28.19
C ALA A 142 7.75 16.22 -27.47
N VAL A 143 7.34 16.15 -26.19
CA VAL A 143 7.40 14.90 -25.42
C VAL A 143 6.14 14.05 -25.73
N ASN A 144 6.37 12.90 -26.34
CA ASN A 144 5.31 11.93 -26.58
C ASN A 144 5.38 10.79 -25.57
N VAL A 145 4.28 10.56 -24.86
CA VAL A 145 4.14 9.39 -23.97
C VAL A 145 3.69 8.19 -24.82
N ILE A 146 4.54 7.19 -24.93
CA ILE A 146 4.26 5.99 -25.71
C ILE A 146 3.83 4.88 -24.76
N VAL A 147 2.64 4.33 -24.99
CA VAL A 147 2.11 3.17 -24.28
C VAL A 147 1.82 2.08 -25.32
N ALA A 148 2.28 0.85 -25.06
CA ALA A 148 1.98 -0.29 -25.93
C ALA A 148 0.46 -0.48 -26.04
N ALA A 149 -0.03 -0.75 -27.24
CA ALA A 149 -1.47 -0.85 -27.52
C ALA A 149 -2.17 -1.97 -26.72
N ASP A 150 -1.44 -3.02 -26.39
CA ASP A 150 -1.89 -4.17 -25.61
C ASP A 150 -1.55 -4.08 -24.11
N SER A 151 -1.06 -2.94 -23.65
CA SER A 151 -0.70 -2.73 -22.25
C SER A 151 -1.91 -2.93 -21.35
N LYS A 152 -1.75 -3.81 -20.36
CA LYS A 152 -2.75 -4.01 -19.28
C LYS A 152 -2.48 -3.13 -18.06
N ARG A 153 -1.26 -2.56 -17.98
CA ARG A 153 -0.79 -1.77 -16.85
C ARG A 153 -0.94 -0.27 -17.04
N LEU A 154 -0.77 0.22 -18.27
CA LEU A 154 -0.80 1.64 -18.61
C LEU A 154 -1.88 1.91 -19.64
N GLN A 155 -2.53 3.06 -19.54
CA GLN A 155 -3.53 3.55 -20.46
C GLN A 155 -3.31 5.04 -20.68
N LEU A 156 -3.25 5.47 -21.93
CA LEU A 156 -3.35 6.89 -22.25
C LEU A 156 -4.79 7.33 -22.10
N LEU A 157 -5.01 8.36 -21.30
CA LEU A 157 -6.33 8.94 -21.09
C LEU A 157 -6.46 10.22 -21.89
N ALA A 158 -7.62 10.41 -22.50
CA ALA A 158 -8.00 11.72 -22.99
C ALA A 158 -8.24 12.67 -21.80
N PRO A 159 -7.93 13.97 -21.92
CA PRO A 159 -8.25 14.93 -20.88
C PRO A 159 -9.73 14.88 -20.49
N PHE A 160 -9.98 14.92 -19.19
CA PHE A 160 -11.36 15.02 -18.70
C PHE A 160 -11.95 16.38 -19.04
N LYS A 161 -13.25 16.39 -19.36
CA LYS A 161 -13.95 17.65 -19.60
C LYS A 161 -13.96 18.49 -18.31
N ALA A 162 -13.74 19.79 -18.46
CA ALA A 162 -13.92 20.72 -17.35
C ALA A 162 -15.41 20.73 -16.91
N TRP A 163 -15.61 21.01 -15.63
CA TRP A 163 -16.98 21.24 -15.14
C TRP A 163 -17.56 22.53 -15.75
N GLU A 164 -18.77 22.43 -16.26
CA GLU A 164 -19.45 23.53 -16.97
C GLU A 164 -20.15 24.55 -16.03
N GLY A 165 -19.93 24.42 -14.70
CA GLY A 165 -20.53 25.33 -13.71
C GLY A 165 -22.00 25.06 -13.42
N THR A 166 -22.58 23.98 -13.95
CA THR A 166 -23.97 23.61 -13.75
C THR A 166 -24.12 22.39 -12.85
N ASP A 167 -25.23 22.34 -12.11
CA ASP A 167 -25.52 21.18 -11.24
C ASP A 167 -25.73 19.92 -12.07
N LEU A 168 -25.22 18.80 -11.52
CA LEU A 168 -25.47 17.47 -12.08
C LEU A 168 -26.93 17.07 -11.83
N LYS A 169 -27.65 16.70 -12.88
CA LYS A 169 -29.08 16.33 -12.80
C LYS A 169 -29.29 14.90 -13.30
N GLY A 170 -30.34 14.24 -12.78
CA GLY A 170 -30.76 12.93 -13.25
C GLY A 170 -29.81 11.79 -12.91
N LEU A 171 -28.93 11.98 -11.92
CA LEU A 171 -28.00 10.94 -11.45
C LEU A 171 -28.77 9.70 -10.98
N LYS A 172 -28.22 8.52 -11.30
CA LYS A 172 -28.75 7.25 -10.79
C LYS A 172 -27.95 6.78 -9.59
N LEU A 173 -28.64 6.26 -8.58
CA LEU A 173 -27.97 5.62 -7.45
C LEU A 173 -27.24 4.36 -7.95
N LEU A 174 -25.92 4.36 -7.80
CA LEU A 174 -25.09 3.19 -8.09
C LEU A 174 -25.15 2.22 -6.92
N ILE A 175 -24.79 2.70 -5.73
CA ILE A 175 -24.83 1.94 -4.47
C ILE A 175 -25.11 2.88 -3.30
N LYS A 176 -25.88 2.39 -2.32
CA LYS A 176 -25.89 2.90 -0.96
C LYS A 176 -25.16 1.89 -0.09
N ALA A 177 -23.98 2.24 0.40
CA ALA A 177 -23.23 1.37 1.30
C ALA A 177 -23.96 1.19 2.64
N LYS A 178 -23.77 0.05 3.29
CA LYS A 178 -24.26 -0.25 4.63
C LYS A 178 -23.08 -0.45 5.56
N GLY A 179 -23.07 0.26 6.69
CA GLY A 179 -22.02 0.19 7.69
C GLY A 179 -20.67 0.68 7.20
N LYS A 180 -19.59 0.20 7.79
CA LYS A 180 -18.23 0.61 7.50
C LYS A 180 -17.81 0.28 6.06
N CYS A 181 -17.40 1.29 5.32
CA CYS A 181 -16.92 1.16 3.95
C CYS A 181 -15.53 1.80 3.82
N THR A 182 -14.48 1.00 3.95
CA THR A 182 -13.09 1.44 3.91
C THR A 182 -12.58 1.60 2.48
N THR A 183 -11.38 2.17 2.32
CA THR A 183 -10.71 2.26 1.01
C THR A 183 -10.50 0.89 0.36
N ASP A 184 -10.35 -0.18 1.15
CA ASP A 184 -10.25 -1.55 0.62
C ASP A 184 -11.58 -2.11 0.09
N HIS A 185 -12.72 -1.56 0.51
CA HIS A 185 -14.02 -1.89 -0.07
C HIS A 185 -14.30 -1.08 -1.35
N ILE A 186 -13.72 0.12 -1.45
CA ILE A 186 -13.92 1.04 -2.58
C ILE A 186 -13.01 0.69 -3.76
N SER A 187 -11.71 0.52 -3.48
CA SER A 187 -10.71 0.14 -4.49
C SER A 187 -9.58 -0.61 -3.79
N MET A 188 -9.67 -1.92 -3.76
CA MET A 188 -8.75 -2.75 -3.02
C MET A 188 -7.36 -2.81 -3.67
N ALA A 189 -6.34 -3.00 -2.84
CA ALA A 189 -4.96 -3.22 -3.22
C ALA A 189 -4.70 -4.68 -3.64
N GLY A 190 -3.53 -5.22 -3.36
CA GLY A 190 -3.14 -6.59 -3.66
C GLY A 190 -3.07 -6.85 -5.16
N PRO A 191 -3.71 -7.92 -5.68
CA PRO A 191 -3.60 -8.30 -7.09
C PRO A 191 -4.05 -7.23 -8.10
N TRP A 192 -4.87 -6.28 -7.67
CA TRP A 192 -5.38 -5.20 -8.49
C TRP A 192 -4.31 -4.13 -8.80
N LEU A 193 -3.28 -4.01 -7.98
CA LEU A 193 -2.23 -3.01 -8.15
C LEU A 193 -1.43 -3.16 -9.45
N LYS A 194 -1.47 -4.33 -10.07
CA LYS A 194 -0.90 -4.53 -11.42
C LYS A 194 -1.56 -3.65 -12.48
N PHE A 195 -2.77 -3.16 -12.23
CA PHE A 195 -3.52 -2.28 -13.14
C PHE A 195 -3.46 -0.81 -12.75
N ARG A 196 -2.61 -0.41 -11.80
CA ARG A 196 -2.60 0.95 -11.22
C ARG A 196 -2.56 2.07 -12.25
N GLY A 197 -1.90 1.92 -13.35
CA GLY A 197 -1.81 2.92 -14.43
C GLY A 197 -2.83 2.75 -15.55
N HIS A 198 -3.80 1.84 -15.41
CA HIS A 198 -4.80 1.52 -16.45
C HIS A 198 -6.20 1.66 -15.88
N LEU A 199 -6.84 2.81 -16.12
CA LEU A 199 -8.12 3.16 -15.51
C LEU A 199 -9.23 2.15 -15.81
N ASP A 200 -9.38 1.72 -17.05
CA ASP A 200 -10.43 0.76 -17.42
C ASP A 200 -10.24 -0.60 -16.74
N ASN A 201 -9.00 -1.07 -16.59
CA ASN A 201 -8.74 -2.34 -15.93
C ASN A 201 -8.90 -2.24 -14.43
N ILE A 202 -8.35 -1.20 -13.77
CA ILE A 202 -8.46 -1.04 -12.32
C ILE A 202 -9.91 -0.79 -11.89
N SER A 203 -10.71 -0.13 -12.72
CA SER A 203 -12.11 0.16 -12.40
C SER A 203 -12.98 -1.08 -12.22
N ASN A 204 -12.50 -2.27 -12.63
CA ASN A 204 -13.20 -3.53 -12.37
C ASN A 204 -13.23 -3.91 -10.88
N ASN A 205 -12.46 -3.23 -10.02
CA ASN A 205 -12.52 -3.43 -8.57
C ASN A 205 -13.36 -2.38 -7.83
N MET A 206 -13.99 -1.46 -8.57
CA MET A 206 -14.75 -0.35 -7.98
C MET A 206 -15.90 -0.85 -7.12
N LEU A 207 -15.84 -0.58 -5.81
CA LEU A 207 -16.89 -0.85 -4.82
C LEU A 207 -17.35 -2.31 -4.71
N ILE A 208 -16.59 -3.27 -5.26
CA ILE A 208 -16.98 -4.69 -5.19
C ILE A 208 -16.92 -5.26 -3.78
N GLY A 209 -16.20 -4.61 -2.84
CA GLY A 209 -16.18 -4.98 -1.43
C GLY A 209 -17.22 -4.25 -0.57
N ALA A 210 -17.92 -3.25 -1.12
CA ALA A 210 -18.91 -2.50 -0.39
C ALA A 210 -20.23 -3.30 -0.22
N LEU A 211 -20.76 -3.34 1.00
CA LEU A 211 -22.03 -3.99 1.30
C LEU A 211 -23.18 -3.10 0.84
N ASN A 212 -24.06 -3.61 -0.01
CA ASN A 212 -25.21 -2.85 -0.48
C ASN A 212 -26.33 -2.84 0.58
N TYR A 213 -26.77 -1.66 0.96
CA TYR A 213 -27.81 -1.44 1.97
C TYR A 213 -29.12 -2.20 1.69
N PHE A 214 -29.51 -2.34 0.43
CA PHE A 214 -30.84 -2.84 0.06
C PHE A 214 -30.94 -4.39 0.05
N ASN A 215 -29.83 -5.09 -0.13
CA ASN A 215 -29.85 -6.55 -0.24
C ASN A 215 -28.76 -7.23 0.62
N GLU A 216 -27.95 -6.45 1.34
CA GLU A 216 -26.88 -6.92 2.21
C GLU A 216 -25.85 -7.85 1.51
N LYS A 217 -25.63 -7.61 0.22
CA LYS A 217 -24.65 -8.35 -0.58
C LYS A 217 -23.56 -7.41 -1.07
N THR A 218 -22.37 -7.95 -1.25
CA THR A 218 -21.26 -7.29 -1.94
C THR A 218 -21.38 -7.52 -3.44
N ASP A 219 -20.85 -6.59 -4.23
CA ASP A 219 -20.81 -6.64 -5.70
C ASP A 219 -22.18 -7.01 -6.36
N ALA A 220 -23.27 -6.56 -5.76
CA ALA A 220 -24.62 -6.81 -6.23
C ALA A 220 -25.50 -5.58 -6.04
N VAL A 221 -25.64 -4.76 -7.10
CA VAL A 221 -26.43 -3.54 -7.09
C VAL A 221 -27.52 -3.58 -8.17
N LYS A 222 -28.61 -2.88 -7.91
CA LYS A 222 -29.72 -2.82 -8.87
C LYS A 222 -29.38 -1.86 -10.01
N ASN A 223 -29.32 -2.37 -11.22
CA ASN A 223 -29.25 -1.56 -12.42
C ASN A 223 -30.60 -0.86 -12.63
N GLN A 224 -30.62 0.46 -12.51
CA GLN A 224 -31.87 1.25 -12.62
C GLN A 224 -32.41 1.32 -14.06
N LEU A 225 -31.63 0.88 -15.05
CA LEU A 225 -32.07 0.83 -16.46
C LEU A 225 -32.80 -0.48 -16.77
N THR A 226 -32.35 -1.59 -16.20
CA THR A 226 -32.87 -2.93 -16.50
C THR A 226 -33.67 -3.54 -15.37
N GLY A 227 -33.51 -3.03 -14.14
CA GLY A 227 -34.09 -3.62 -12.92
C GLY A 227 -33.33 -4.83 -12.37
N ALA A 228 -32.33 -5.36 -13.08
CA ALA A 228 -31.55 -6.52 -12.66
C ALA A 228 -30.51 -6.16 -11.59
N TYR A 229 -30.11 -7.15 -10.77
CA TYR A 229 -28.98 -7.03 -9.87
C TYR A 229 -27.72 -7.56 -10.57
N GLU A 230 -26.68 -6.72 -10.64
CA GLU A 230 -25.45 -6.99 -11.35
C GLU A 230 -24.24 -6.45 -10.56
N SER A 231 -23.02 -6.77 -11.00
CA SER A 231 -21.80 -6.25 -10.37
C SER A 231 -21.72 -4.72 -10.47
N VAL A 232 -21.14 -4.08 -9.46
CA VAL A 232 -21.05 -2.62 -9.39
C VAL A 232 -20.34 -2.02 -10.61
N PRO A 233 -19.16 -2.54 -11.04
CA PRO A 233 -18.47 -2.01 -12.21
C PRO A 233 -19.30 -2.15 -13.50
N LYS A 234 -20.05 -3.25 -13.64
CA LYS A 234 -20.90 -3.43 -14.82
C LYS A 234 -22.01 -2.39 -14.89
N VAL A 235 -22.73 -2.20 -13.78
CA VAL A 235 -23.83 -1.21 -13.71
C VAL A 235 -23.30 0.20 -14.00
N GLN A 236 -22.12 0.55 -13.49
CA GLN A 236 -21.51 1.84 -13.79
C GLN A 236 -21.16 2.00 -15.27
N ARG A 237 -20.67 0.93 -15.93
CA ARG A 237 -20.42 0.94 -17.38
C ARG A 237 -21.69 1.12 -18.19
N ASP A 238 -22.77 0.46 -17.78
CA ASP A 238 -24.07 0.60 -18.44
C ASP A 238 -24.59 2.05 -18.34
N TYR A 239 -24.47 2.67 -17.15
CA TYR A 239 -24.82 4.07 -16.96
C TYR A 239 -23.95 5.00 -17.82
N ARG A 240 -22.66 4.78 -17.84
CA ARG A 240 -21.72 5.54 -18.68
C ARG A 240 -22.08 5.41 -20.18
N ALA A 241 -22.38 4.21 -20.64
CA ALA A 241 -22.78 3.96 -22.03
C ALA A 241 -24.08 4.67 -22.39
N ALA A 242 -24.99 4.80 -21.43
CA ALA A 242 -26.26 5.54 -21.58
C ALA A 242 -26.10 7.06 -21.38
N GLY A 243 -24.90 7.58 -21.13
CA GLY A 243 -24.66 9.00 -20.85
C GLY A 243 -25.23 9.48 -19.50
N ILE A 244 -25.45 8.56 -18.56
CA ILE A 244 -26.07 8.84 -17.27
C ILE A 244 -24.98 8.88 -16.17
N GLY A 245 -24.96 9.96 -15.38
CA GLY A 245 -24.14 10.06 -14.21
C GLY A 245 -24.68 9.20 -13.06
N SER A 246 -23.79 8.81 -12.14
CA SER A 246 -24.16 8.02 -10.96
C SER A 246 -23.76 8.71 -9.66
N ILE A 247 -24.41 8.28 -8.58
CA ILE A 247 -24.12 8.72 -7.21
C ILE A 247 -23.88 7.51 -6.32
N VAL A 248 -22.92 7.63 -5.42
CA VAL A 248 -22.63 6.69 -4.34
C VAL A 248 -23.03 7.35 -3.02
N VAL A 249 -23.76 6.63 -2.19
CA VAL A 249 -24.12 7.07 -0.84
C VAL A 249 -23.34 6.22 0.17
N GLY A 250 -22.48 6.86 0.94
CA GLY A 250 -21.74 6.24 2.04
C GLY A 250 -22.59 6.12 3.31
N ASP A 251 -22.08 5.36 4.26
CA ASP A 251 -22.61 5.23 5.61
C ASP A 251 -21.45 5.47 6.61
N GLU A 252 -21.21 4.59 7.56
CA GLU A 252 -20.16 4.76 8.57
C GLU A 252 -18.76 4.71 7.96
N ASN A 253 -17.89 5.65 8.37
CA ASN A 253 -16.45 5.65 8.04
C ASN A 253 -16.15 5.41 6.54
N TYR A 254 -16.94 5.99 5.65
CA TYR A 254 -16.75 5.85 4.21
C TYR A 254 -15.41 6.46 3.79
N GLY A 255 -14.56 5.62 3.18
CA GLY A 255 -13.21 6.02 2.75
C GLY A 255 -12.15 5.97 3.85
N GLU A 256 -12.47 5.47 5.05
CA GLU A 256 -11.46 5.26 6.08
C GLU A 256 -10.37 4.29 5.59
N GLY A 257 -9.11 4.63 5.85
CA GLY A 257 -7.96 3.81 5.54
C GLY A 257 -6.91 4.52 4.71
N SER A 258 -6.02 3.74 4.10
CA SER A 258 -4.94 4.28 3.25
C SER A 258 -5.47 4.83 1.93
N SER A 259 -4.86 5.88 1.41
CA SER A 259 -5.09 6.35 0.03
C SER A 259 -4.78 5.27 -1.00
N ARG A 260 -5.53 5.31 -2.10
CA ARG A 260 -5.33 4.43 -3.26
C ARG A 260 -5.18 5.28 -4.52
#